data_21e091534c29e280fc05743a1ec1d918
#
_entry.id   21e091534c29e280fc05743a1ec1d918
#
_cell.length_a   1.000
_cell.length_b   1.000
_cell.length_c   1.000
_cell.angle_alpha   90.00
_cell.angle_beta   90.00
_cell.angle_gamma   90.00
#
_symmetry.space_group_name_H-M   'P 1'
#
loop_
_entity.id
_entity.type
_entity.pdbx_description
1 polymer ?
#
loop_
_entity_poly.entity_id
_entity_poly.type
_entity_poly.pdbx_seq_one_letter_code
_entity_poly.pdbx_strand_id
1 'polypeptide(L)'
;FYLGIRYGEKDRLLDSLYFKNLIPKRNNVSINSNMLKIFDSPNCNTVEKITSTLLGEPEKSTLTLNDFSHIKDKQEKVLKILKSAVKTNAKGVNILLHGHVGTGKSEFSRLIANVSNIPLYAVKTEDSYGEEAKRTERLADLYAKQQILSRIGNACILFDEAEDVLNRGFGSDGTASKGYLNKIIETTPVPVIWTTNNIYDVDPAFLRRMTYCIEFEKLSEDSRLNIWNRVLKKNELTVSKEKVEELNKN
;
A
#
# COMPACT_ATOMS: atom_id res chain seq x y z
N PHE A 1 7.87 -15.50 -30.20
CA PHE A 1 8.63 -14.32 -29.77
C PHE A 1 10.05 -14.77 -29.43
N TYR A 2 11.06 -14.29 -30.18
CA TYR A 2 12.46 -14.60 -29.97
C TYR A 2 13.02 -13.53 -29.01
N LEU A 3 13.18 -13.89 -27.73
CA LEU A 3 13.67 -12.96 -26.70
C LEU A 3 15.20 -12.75 -26.74
N GLY A 4 15.93 -13.32 -27.72
CA GLY A 4 17.39 -13.20 -27.81
C GLY A 4 18.17 -13.78 -26.61
N ILE A 5 17.51 -14.56 -25.75
CA ILE A 5 18.08 -15.12 -24.52
C ILE A 5 18.94 -16.33 -24.89
N ARG A 6 20.23 -16.29 -24.52
CA ARG A 6 21.15 -17.41 -24.76
C ARG A 6 20.79 -18.61 -23.87
N TYR A 7 21.04 -19.80 -24.37
CA TYR A 7 20.92 -21.05 -23.61
C TYR A 7 21.81 -20.96 -22.37
N GLY A 8 21.27 -21.02 -21.19
CA GLY A 8 21.97 -20.77 -19.91
C GLY A 8 21.56 -19.47 -19.19
N GLU A 9 21.06 -18.47 -19.92
CA GLU A 9 20.45 -17.28 -19.29
C GLU A 9 18.97 -17.53 -18.97
N LYS A 10 18.33 -18.47 -19.68
CA LYS A 10 16.95 -18.90 -19.44
C LYS A 10 16.74 -19.39 -18.00
N ASP A 11 17.64 -20.21 -17.49
CA ASP A 11 17.54 -20.75 -16.12
C ASP A 11 17.78 -19.67 -15.08
N ARG A 12 18.71 -18.75 -15.34
CA ARG A 12 18.90 -17.57 -14.48
C ARG A 12 17.71 -16.64 -14.47
N LEU A 13 17.05 -16.44 -15.61
CA LEU A 13 15.84 -15.64 -15.72
C LEU A 13 14.68 -16.34 -15.02
N LEU A 14 14.49 -17.65 -15.26
CA LEU A 14 13.44 -18.45 -14.62
C LEU A 14 13.69 -18.65 -13.12
N ASP A 15 14.95 -18.68 -12.69
CA ASP A 15 15.36 -18.71 -11.29
C ASP A 15 15.36 -17.32 -10.63
N SER A 16 15.26 -16.26 -11.42
CA SER A 16 15.11 -14.92 -10.84
C SER A 16 13.84 -14.90 -9.98
N LEU A 17 13.92 -14.26 -8.82
CA LEU A 17 12.78 -14.10 -7.89
C LEU A 17 11.52 -13.51 -8.57
N TYR A 18 11.70 -12.83 -9.70
CA TYR A 18 10.63 -12.32 -10.56
C TYR A 18 9.77 -13.43 -11.16
N PHE A 19 10.39 -14.53 -11.61
CA PHE A 19 9.67 -15.65 -12.22
C PHE A 19 9.24 -16.70 -11.20
N LYS A 20 10.06 -16.98 -10.17
CA LYS A 20 9.73 -17.99 -9.14
C LYS A 20 8.45 -17.70 -8.35
N ASN A 21 8.08 -16.42 -8.21
CA ASN A 21 6.87 -16.03 -7.47
C ASN A 21 5.68 -15.67 -8.37
N LEU A 22 5.85 -15.75 -9.69
CA LEU A 22 4.84 -15.45 -10.69
C LEU A 22 4.26 -16.69 -11.36
N ILE A 23 4.78 -17.88 -11.03
CA ILE A 23 4.38 -19.13 -11.69
C ILE A 23 3.61 -20.00 -10.71
N PRO A 24 2.31 -20.25 -10.95
CA PRO A 24 1.61 -21.35 -10.28
C PRO A 24 2.30 -22.67 -10.63
N LYS A 25 2.43 -23.58 -9.67
CA LYS A 25 3.11 -24.88 -9.74
C LYS A 25 2.50 -25.88 -10.76
N ARG A 26 2.10 -25.48 -11.94
CA ARG A 26 1.66 -26.39 -13.02
C ARG A 26 2.26 -25.92 -14.33
N ASN A 27 2.92 -26.81 -15.01
CA ASN A 27 3.55 -26.89 -16.33
C ASN A 27 3.33 -25.79 -17.41
N ASN A 28 2.65 -24.72 -17.14
CA ASN A 28 2.48 -23.57 -18.02
C ASN A 28 3.14 -22.35 -17.39
N VAL A 29 4.21 -21.89 -18.01
CA VAL A 29 4.85 -20.62 -17.69
C VAL A 29 3.93 -19.50 -18.21
N SER A 30 3.17 -18.87 -17.34
CA SER A 30 2.43 -17.67 -17.68
C SER A 30 3.23 -16.43 -17.25
N ILE A 31 3.45 -15.52 -18.18
CA ILE A 31 4.06 -14.22 -17.87
C ILE A 31 2.97 -13.36 -17.21
N ASN A 32 3.31 -12.71 -16.11
CA ASN A 32 2.40 -11.78 -15.43
C ASN A 32 1.93 -10.69 -16.41
N SER A 33 0.65 -10.35 -16.36
CA SER A 33 0.04 -9.32 -17.22
C SER A 33 0.76 -7.97 -17.17
N ASN A 34 1.33 -7.60 -16.02
CA ASN A 34 2.13 -6.37 -15.91
C ASN A 34 3.47 -6.48 -16.65
N MET A 35 4.09 -7.68 -16.67
CA MET A 35 5.28 -7.92 -17.48
C MET A 35 4.97 -7.92 -18.97
N LEU A 36 3.80 -8.45 -19.37
CA LEU A 36 3.34 -8.35 -20.76
C LEU A 36 3.17 -6.90 -21.19
N LYS A 37 2.60 -6.03 -20.34
CA LYS A 37 2.48 -4.59 -20.62
C LYS A 37 3.84 -3.92 -20.88
N ILE A 38 4.91 -4.37 -20.23
CA ILE A 38 6.27 -3.86 -20.47
C ILE A 38 6.77 -4.29 -21.86
N PHE A 39 6.55 -5.56 -22.22
CA PHE A 39 6.99 -6.08 -23.52
C PHE A 39 6.17 -5.54 -24.70
N ASP A 40 4.88 -5.28 -24.49
CA ASP A 40 3.97 -4.77 -25.51
C ASP A 40 4.04 -3.23 -25.64
N SER A 41 4.65 -2.54 -24.68
CA SER A 41 4.76 -1.08 -24.72
C SER A 41 6.03 -0.65 -25.49
N PRO A 42 5.89 -0.02 -26.66
CA PRO A 42 7.03 0.45 -27.46
C PRO A 42 7.86 1.52 -26.74
N ASN A 43 7.35 2.05 -25.63
CA ASN A 43 7.98 3.12 -24.86
C ASN A 43 8.70 2.64 -23.59
N CYS A 44 8.64 1.35 -23.23
CA CYS A 44 9.31 0.79 -22.05
C CYS A 44 10.78 0.45 -22.32
N ASN A 45 11.56 1.43 -22.75
CA ASN A 45 12.97 1.27 -23.13
C ASN A 45 13.98 1.82 -22.11
N THR A 46 13.50 2.42 -21.01
CA THR A 46 14.36 2.90 -19.91
C THR A 46 13.95 2.25 -18.58
N VAL A 47 14.90 2.21 -17.64
CA VAL A 47 14.65 1.66 -16.29
C VAL A 47 13.53 2.42 -15.58
N GLU A 48 13.49 3.74 -15.73
CA GLU A 48 12.48 4.61 -15.13
C GLU A 48 11.08 4.27 -15.66
N LYS A 49 10.93 4.08 -16.96
CA LYS A 49 9.64 3.73 -17.58
C LYS A 49 9.19 2.32 -17.21
N ILE A 50 10.10 1.36 -17.15
CA ILE A 50 9.80 0.01 -16.65
C ILE A 50 9.35 0.08 -15.20
N THR A 51 10.05 0.86 -14.38
CA THR A 51 9.75 1.02 -12.96
C THR A 51 8.36 1.66 -12.75
N SER A 52 8.05 2.76 -13.45
CA SER A 52 6.72 3.40 -13.35
C SER A 52 5.59 2.49 -13.84
N THR A 53 5.82 1.69 -14.88
CA THR A 53 4.84 0.71 -15.36
C THR A 53 4.56 -0.38 -14.32
N LEU A 54 5.58 -0.83 -13.59
CA LEU A 54 5.45 -1.88 -12.58
C LEU A 54 4.91 -1.38 -11.23
N LEU A 55 5.33 -0.20 -10.81
CA LEU A 55 4.98 0.37 -9.51
C LEU A 55 3.70 1.21 -9.56
N GLY A 56 3.36 1.77 -10.73
CA GLY A 56 2.40 2.85 -10.86
C GLY A 56 3.00 4.19 -10.43
N GLU A 57 2.17 5.24 -10.46
CA GLU A 57 2.56 6.57 -9.97
C GLU A 57 2.52 6.60 -8.43
N PRO A 58 3.46 7.31 -7.79
CA PRO A 58 3.40 7.49 -6.35
C PRO A 58 2.15 8.25 -5.93
N GLU A 59 1.52 7.76 -4.87
CA GLU A 59 0.36 8.40 -4.25
C GLU A 59 0.73 9.78 -3.69
N LYS A 60 -0.16 10.75 -3.86
CA LYS A 60 0.03 12.13 -3.38
C LYS A 60 -1.12 12.55 -2.50
N SER A 61 -0.86 13.43 -1.54
CA SER A 61 -1.88 14.07 -0.73
C SER A 61 -1.88 15.58 -0.95
N THR A 62 -3.06 16.17 -0.95
CA THR A 62 -3.25 17.63 -0.91
C THR A 62 -3.53 18.12 0.50
N LEU A 63 -3.54 17.23 1.49
CA LEU A 63 -3.79 17.53 2.89
C LEU A 63 -2.52 18.04 3.57
N THR A 64 -2.69 18.65 4.74
CA THR A 64 -1.63 19.17 5.60
C THR A 64 -1.66 18.48 6.96
N LEU A 65 -0.59 18.57 7.74
CA LEU A 65 -0.54 18.01 9.09
C LEU A 65 -1.63 18.58 10.02
N ASN A 66 -2.06 19.83 9.76
CA ASN A 66 -3.12 20.47 10.55
C ASN A 66 -4.48 19.76 10.38
N ASP A 67 -4.71 19.09 9.26
CA ASP A 67 -5.96 18.35 9.01
C ASP A 67 -6.11 17.14 9.93
N PHE A 68 -5.00 16.69 10.49
CA PHE A 68 -4.94 15.60 11.45
C PHE A 68 -4.42 16.05 12.82
N SER A 69 -4.65 17.32 13.19
CA SER A 69 -4.19 17.91 14.46
C SER A 69 -4.66 17.13 15.70
N HIS A 70 -5.82 16.46 15.61
CA HIS A 70 -6.37 15.60 16.67
C HIS A 70 -5.50 14.36 16.99
N ILE A 71 -4.57 13.99 16.11
CA ILE A 71 -3.63 12.87 16.31
C ILE A 71 -2.16 13.33 16.18
N LYS A 72 -1.85 14.57 16.56
CA LYS A 72 -0.52 15.20 16.40
C LYS A 72 0.62 14.33 16.93
N ASP A 73 0.50 13.80 18.15
CA ASP A 73 1.54 12.97 18.77
C ASP A 73 1.78 11.68 17.97
N LYS A 74 0.71 11.10 17.40
CA LYS A 74 0.78 9.91 16.55
C LYS A 74 1.46 10.26 15.22
N GLN A 75 1.18 11.46 14.63
CA GLN A 75 1.84 11.95 13.42
C GLN A 75 3.36 12.03 13.60
N GLU A 76 3.83 12.69 14.67
CA GLU A 76 5.25 12.86 14.93
C GLU A 76 5.98 11.53 15.08
N LYS A 77 5.35 10.55 15.74
CA LYS A 77 5.92 9.20 15.89
C LYS A 77 6.04 8.49 14.53
N VAL A 78 4.99 8.53 13.70
CA VAL A 78 5.03 7.89 12.37
C VAL A 78 6.06 8.54 11.47
N LEU A 79 6.14 9.87 11.46
CA LEU A 79 7.16 10.61 10.70
C LEU A 79 8.58 10.18 11.10
N LYS A 80 8.85 10.05 12.40
CA LYS A 80 10.14 9.58 12.92
C LYS A 80 10.43 8.13 12.49
N ILE A 81 9.44 7.23 12.62
CA ILE A 81 9.57 5.82 12.23
C ILE A 81 9.89 5.71 10.74
N LEU A 82 9.10 6.35 9.86
CA LEU A 82 9.30 6.27 8.41
C LEU A 82 10.64 6.85 7.98
N LYS A 83 10.98 8.05 8.45
CA LYS A 83 12.26 8.70 8.12
C LYS A 83 13.46 7.88 8.61
N SER A 84 13.37 7.33 9.82
CA SER A 84 14.42 6.48 10.36
C SER A 84 14.56 5.19 9.57
N ALA A 85 13.44 4.51 9.29
CA ALA A 85 13.43 3.25 8.57
C ALA A 85 14.06 3.38 7.17
N VAL A 86 13.69 4.42 6.43
CA VAL A 86 14.27 4.68 5.11
C VAL A 86 15.75 5.05 5.21
N LYS A 87 16.12 5.92 6.15
CA LYS A 87 17.52 6.34 6.34
C LYS A 87 18.46 5.18 6.69
N THR A 88 17.97 4.22 7.48
CA THR A 88 18.78 3.08 7.96
C THR A 88 18.58 1.82 7.13
N ASN A 89 17.74 1.85 6.09
CA ASN A 89 17.29 0.67 5.35
C ASN A 89 16.78 -0.44 6.28
N ALA A 90 16.03 -0.05 7.32
CA ALA A 90 15.51 -0.99 8.32
C ALA A 90 14.46 -1.92 7.68
N LYS A 91 14.62 -3.22 7.92
CA LYS A 91 13.67 -4.23 7.44
C LYS A 91 12.57 -4.50 8.46
N GLY A 92 11.43 -5.02 8.00
CA GLY A 92 10.34 -5.43 8.86
C GLY A 92 9.58 -4.26 9.50
N VAL A 93 9.67 -3.06 8.94
CA VAL A 93 8.94 -1.89 9.47
C VAL A 93 7.52 -1.87 8.90
N ASN A 94 6.55 -2.12 9.77
CA ASN A 94 5.13 -2.19 9.43
C ASN A 94 4.33 -1.27 10.36
N ILE A 95 3.51 -0.41 9.81
CA ILE A 95 2.64 0.52 10.54
C ILE A 95 1.20 0.14 10.22
N LEU A 96 0.38 -0.11 11.24
CA LEU A 96 -1.03 -0.42 11.09
C LEU A 96 -1.89 0.78 11.50
N LEU A 97 -2.71 1.25 10.59
CA LEU A 97 -3.75 2.26 10.84
C LEU A 97 -5.08 1.53 10.89
N HIS A 98 -5.78 1.63 12.01
CA HIS A 98 -7.06 0.97 12.19
C HIS A 98 -8.13 1.93 12.71
N GLY A 99 -9.40 1.61 12.48
CA GLY A 99 -10.53 2.41 12.92
C GLY A 99 -11.63 2.50 11.88
N HIS A 100 -12.73 3.16 12.18
CA HIS A 100 -13.91 3.19 11.33
C HIS A 100 -13.64 3.66 9.90
N VAL A 101 -14.50 3.23 8.97
CA VAL A 101 -14.51 3.71 7.59
C VAL A 101 -14.67 5.24 7.58
N GLY A 102 -14.01 5.92 6.64
CA GLY A 102 -14.13 7.38 6.47
C GLY A 102 -13.35 8.23 7.47
N THR A 103 -12.52 7.65 8.34
CA THR A 103 -11.72 8.41 9.32
C THR A 103 -10.41 8.98 8.75
N GLY A 104 -10.12 8.75 7.47
CA GLY A 104 -8.98 9.34 6.78
C GLY A 104 -7.67 8.54 6.86
N LYS A 105 -7.70 7.23 7.17
CA LYS A 105 -6.51 6.37 7.26
C LYS A 105 -5.64 6.41 6.00
N SER A 106 -6.24 6.20 4.84
CA SER A 106 -5.54 6.19 3.54
C SER A 106 -4.97 7.57 3.21
N GLU A 107 -5.74 8.65 3.46
CA GLU A 107 -5.28 10.02 3.26
C GLU A 107 -4.13 10.39 4.22
N PHE A 108 -4.19 9.94 5.46
CA PHE A 108 -3.10 10.10 6.41
C PHE A 108 -1.81 9.40 5.93
N SER A 109 -1.94 8.19 5.37
CA SER A 109 -0.80 7.46 4.80
C SER A 109 -0.13 8.27 3.68
N ARG A 110 -0.92 8.82 2.75
CA ARG A 110 -0.45 9.68 1.67
C ARG A 110 0.22 10.95 2.20
N LEU A 111 -0.42 11.60 3.17
CA LEU A 111 0.10 12.82 3.79
C LEU A 111 1.45 12.59 4.47
N ILE A 112 1.56 11.57 5.32
CA ILE A 112 2.80 11.28 6.06
C ILE A 112 3.96 10.96 5.11
N ALA A 113 3.71 10.18 4.07
CA ALA A 113 4.70 9.89 3.05
C ALA A 113 5.14 11.16 2.32
N ASN A 114 4.18 11.99 1.90
CA ASN A 114 4.41 13.26 1.21
C ASN A 114 5.25 14.24 2.07
N VAL A 115 4.89 14.44 3.33
CA VAL A 115 5.63 15.30 4.29
C VAL A 115 7.01 14.75 4.61
N SER A 116 7.16 13.42 4.55
CA SER A 116 8.46 12.77 4.73
C SER A 116 9.35 12.84 3.49
N ASN A 117 8.83 13.28 2.35
CA ASN A 117 9.47 13.23 1.04
C ASN A 117 9.87 11.78 0.66
N ILE A 118 8.99 10.84 0.98
CA ILE A 118 9.13 9.41 0.69
C ILE A 118 8.01 9.02 -0.28
N PRO A 119 8.31 8.59 -1.52
CA PRO A 119 7.31 8.10 -2.45
C PRO A 119 6.52 6.94 -1.86
N LEU A 120 5.18 7.00 -1.94
CA LEU A 120 4.26 5.98 -1.47
C LEU A 120 3.63 5.25 -2.67
N TYR A 121 3.76 3.95 -2.71
CA TYR A 121 3.19 3.13 -3.77
C TYR A 121 2.09 2.23 -3.20
N ALA A 122 0.87 2.40 -3.68
CA ALA A 122 -0.25 1.58 -3.24
C ALA A 122 -0.21 0.18 -3.87
N VAL A 123 -0.55 -0.84 -3.08
CA VAL A 123 -0.86 -2.17 -3.61
C VAL A 123 -2.18 -2.08 -4.38
N LYS A 124 -2.24 -2.73 -5.53
CA LYS A 124 -3.43 -2.71 -6.39
C LYS A 124 -4.66 -3.27 -5.67
N THR A 125 -5.79 -2.63 -5.92
CA THR A 125 -7.11 -3.04 -5.45
C THR A 125 -7.97 -3.64 -6.56
N GLU A 126 -7.57 -3.42 -7.83
CA GLU A 126 -8.24 -3.91 -9.02
C GLU A 126 -7.31 -4.82 -9.83
N ASP A 127 -7.88 -5.78 -10.51
CA ASP A 127 -7.18 -6.63 -11.46
C ASP A 127 -7.02 -5.93 -12.84
N SER A 128 -6.56 -6.67 -13.85
CA SER A 128 -6.38 -6.14 -15.21
C SER A 128 -7.70 -5.92 -15.98
N TYR A 129 -8.81 -6.38 -15.45
CA TYR A 129 -10.15 -6.25 -16.03
C TYR A 129 -10.99 -5.18 -15.33
N GLY A 130 -10.44 -4.53 -14.27
CA GLY A 130 -11.16 -3.55 -13.45
C GLY A 130 -12.08 -4.19 -12.40
N GLU A 131 -11.93 -5.50 -12.15
CA GLU A 131 -12.60 -6.19 -11.06
C GLU A 131 -11.77 -6.13 -9.78
N GLU A 132 -12.40 -6.38 -8.63
CA GLU A 132 -11.69 -6.44 -7.35
C GLU A 132 -10.56 -7.47 -7.38
N ALA A 133 -9.33 -7.04 -7.08
CA ALA A 133 -8.17 -7.91 -7.09
C ALA A 133 -8.25 -8.94 -5.97
N LYS A 134 -8.04 -10.21 -6.32
CA LYS A 134 -8.02 -11.29 -5.35
C LYS A 134 -6.86 -11.14 -4.37
N ARG A 135 -7.03 -11.65 -3.16
CA ARG A 135 -6.00 -11.70 -2.12
C ARG A 135 -4.62 -12.13 -2.64
N THR A 136 -4.57 -13.20 -3.43
CA THR A 136 -3.33 -13.74 -4.00
C THR A 136 -2.66 -12.77 -4.95
N GLU A 137 -3.42 -12.00 -5.69
CA GLU A 137 -2.91 -10.99 -6.62
C GLU A 137 -2.40 -9.76 -5.89
N ARG A 138 -3.09 -9.34 -4.82
CA ARG A 138 -2.67 -8.26 -3.94
C ARG A 138 -1.35 -8.61 -3.22
N LEU A 139 -1.22 -9.84 -2.72
CA LEU A 139 0.03 -10.31 -2.11
C LEU A 139 1.17 -10.42 -3.12
N ALA A 140 0.89 -10.87 -4.34
CA ALA A 140 1.88 -10.92 -5.41
C ALA A 140 2.36 -9.52 -5.80
N ASP A 141 1.45 -8.54 -5.88
CA ASP A 141 1.77 -7.15 -6.16
C ASP A 141 2.60 -6.50 -5.03
N LEU A 142 2.21 -6.73 -3.75
CA LEU A 142 3.00 -6.32 -2.60
C LEU A 142 4.43 -6.85 -2.70
N TYR A 143 4.58 -8.14 -2.93
CA TYR A 143 5.88 -8.78 -3.03
C TYR A 143 6.72 -8.21 -4.19
N ALA A 144 6.11 -8.06 -5.37
CA ALA A 144 6.79 -7.48 -6.54
C ALA A 144 7.28 -6.05 -6.25
N LYS A 145 6.42 -5.21 -5.66
CA LYS A 145 6.79 -3.85 -5.24
C LYS A 145 7.93 -3.85 -4.22
N GLN A 146 7.89 -4.73 -3.23
CA GLN A 146 8.97 -4.87 -2.26
C GLN A 146 10.31 -5.20 -2.93
N GLN A 147 10.33 -6.11 -3.92
CA GLN A 147 11.56 -6.48 -4.64
C GLN A 147 12.13 -5.31 -5.45
N ILE A 148 11.27 -4.54 -6.12
CA ILE A 148 11.70 -3.39 -6.92
C ILE A 148 12.19 -2.27 -5.99
N LEU A 149 11.39 -1.92 -4.99
CA LEU A 149 11.67 -0.80 -4.09
C LEU A 149 12.87 -1.06 -3.19
N SER A 150 13.18 -2.33 -2.89
CA SER A 150 14.40 -2.69 -2.15
C SER A 150 15.69 -2.27 -2.85
N ARG A 151 15.65 -2.13 -4.18
CA ARG A 151 16.80 -1.70 -5.00
C ARG A 151 16.83 -0.19 -5.21
N ILE A 152 15.67 0.44 -5.26
CA ILE A 152 15.53 1.90 -5.46
C ILE A 152 15.82 2.63 -4.14
N GLY A 153 15.40 2.05 -3.00
CA GLY A 153 15.45 2.71 -1.70
C GLY A 153 14.45 3.88 -1.61
N ASN A 154 14.49 4.63 -0.51
CA ASN A 154 13.70 5.84 -0.26
C ASN A 154 12.25 5.75 -0.74
N ALA A 155 11.55 4.70 -0.34
CA ALA A 155 10.14 4.48 -0.71
C ALA A 155 9.40 3.77 0.41
N CYS A 156 8.06 3.84 0.39
CA CYS A 156 7.19 3.03 1.23
C CYS A 156 6.00 2.49 0.43
N ILE A 157 5.31 1.51 0.99
CA ILE A 157 4.17 0.84 0.37
C ILE A 157 2.93 1.08 1.21
N LEU A 158 1.79 1.33 0.57
CA LEU A 158 0.46 1.33 1.17
C LEU A 158 -0.26 0.04 0.80
N PHE A 159 -0.66 -0.72 1.81
CA PHE A 159 -1.61 -1.81 1.67
C PHE A 159 -2.95 -1.38 2.27
N ASP A 160 -3.80 -0.81 1.44
CA ASP A 160 -5.08 -0.27 1.87
C ASP A 160 -6.11 -1.41 2.01
N GLU A 161 -7.02 -1.29 2.99
CA GLU A 161 -8.08 -2.28 3.24
C GLU A 161 -7.55 -3.72 3.31
N ALA A 162 -6.66 -3.97 4.28
CA ALA A 162 -5.95 -5.23 4.41
C ALA A 162 -6.75 -6.33 5.15
N GLU A 163 -8.06 -6.17 5.28
CA GLU A 163 -8.96 -7.08 5.99
C GLU A 163 -8.88 -8.51 5.46
N ASP A 164 -8.86 -8.65 4.14
CA ASP A 164 -8.79 -9.94 3.45
C ASP A 164 -7.48 -10.69 3.71
N VAL A 165 -6.40 -9.95 3.97
CA VAL A 165 -5.05 -10.49 4.13
C VAL A 165 -4.68 -10.70 5.59
N LEU A 166 -5.09 -9.80 6.48
CA LEU A 166 -4.68 -9.82 7.89
C LEU A 166 -5.66 -10.56 8.80
N ASN A 167 -6.79 -11.08 8.30
CA ASN A 167 -7.82 -11.71 9.12
C ASN A 167 -7.38 -13.05 9.75
N ARG A 168 -8.09 -13.47 10.80
CA ARG A 168 -7.84 -14.71 11.56
C ARG A 168 -8.05 -15.97 10.72
N GLY A 169 -8.84 -15.91 9.65
CA GLY A 169 -9.10 -17.00 8.72
C GLY A 169 -8.03 -17.18 7.65
N PHE A 170 -6.99 -16.35 7.66
CA PHE A 170 -5.93 -16.43 6.66
C PHE A 170 -5.26 -17.82 6.63
N GLY A 171 -5.23 -18.43 5.46
CA GLY A 171 -4.63 -19.75 5.25
C GLY A 171 -5.56 -20.94 5.46
N SER A 172 -6.82 -20.74 5.89
CA SER A 172 -7.81 -21.81 6.01
C SER A 172 -8.34 -22.29 4.66
N ASP A 173 -8.25 -21.44 3.65
CA ASP A 173 -8.68 -21.71 2.26
C ASP A 173 -7.58 -22.32 1.37
N GLY A 174 -6.41 -22.61 1.93
CA GLY A 174 -5.29 -23.21 1.19
C GLY A 174 -4.59 -22.30 0.18
N THR A 175 -4.95 -21.02 0.08
CA THR A 175 -4.41 -20.08 -0.93
C THR A 175 -3.04 -19.52 -0.57
N ALA A 176 -2.76 -19.34 0.73
CA ALA A 176 -1.44 -18.97 1.23
C ALA A 176 -1.31 -19.38 2.70
N SER A 177 -0.11 -19.75 3.14
CA SER A 177 0.11 -20.09 4.55
C SER A 177 0.33 -18.84 5.41
N LYS A 178 -0.12 -18.88 6.67
CA LYS A 178 0.21 -17.83 7.66
C LYS A 178 1.71 -17.61 7.79
N GLY A 179 2.51 -18.67 7.69
CA GLY A 179 3.97 -18.60 7.73
C GLY A 179 4.56 -17.79 6.59
N TYR A 180 3.97 -17.88 5.40
CA TYR A 180 4.39 -17.09 4.24
C TYR A 180 4.16 -15.59 4.46
N LEU A 181 2.95 -15.21 4.89
CA LEU A 181 2.65 -13.80 5.17
C LEU A 181 3.47 -13.26 6.35
N ASN A 182 3.64 -14.05 7.42
CA ASN A 182 4.52 -13.68 8.52
C ASN A 182 5.93 -13.35 8.02
N LYS A 183 6.48 -14.19 7.15
CA LYS A 183 7.80 -13.95 6.55
C LYS A 183 7.83 -12.66 5.74
N ILE A 184 6.80 -12.39 4.92
CA ILE A 184 6.70 -11.13 4.16
C ILE A 184 6.73 -9.92 5.10
N ILE A 185 5.92 -9.94 6.15
CA ILE A 185 5.83 -8.83 7.14
C ILE A 185 7.16 -8.64 7.87
N GLU A 186 7.79 -9.73 8.34
CA GLU A 186 9.04 -9.68 9.09
C GLU A 186 10.25 -9.22 8.26
N THR A 187 10.24 -9.52 6.96
CA THR A 187 11.40 -9.29 6.08
C THR A 187 11.19 -8.19 5.06
N THR A 188 10.08 -7.43 5.16
CA THR A 188 9.82 -6.34 4.21
C THR A 188 11.05 -5.41 4.13
N PRO A 189 11.57 -5.18 2.92
CA PRO A 189 12.80 -4.38 2.75
C PRO A 189 12.55 -2.87 2.79
N VAL A 190 11.29 -2.44 2.63
CA VAL A 190 10.86 -1.04 2.72
C VAL A 190 9.67 -0.95 3.66
N PRO A 191 9.43 0.20 4.32
CA PRO A 191 8.29 0.37 5.21
C PRO A 191 6.96 0.08 4.50
N VAL A 192 6.05 -0.59 5.19
CA VAL A 192 4.68 -0.82 4.73
C VAL A 192 3.69 -0.20 5.71
N ILE A 193 2.76 0.59 5.18
CA ILE A 193 1.61 1.11 5.92
C ILE A 193 0.41 0.26 5.55
N TRP A 194 -0.21 -0.34 6.54
CA TRP A 194 -1.40 -1.18 6.42
C TRP A 194 -2.59 -0.40 6.94
N THR A 195 -3.74 -0.48 6.28
CA THR A 195 -4.99 0.03 6.83
C THR A 195 -5.99 -1.09 7.04
N THR A 196 -6.81 -0.98 8.06
CA THR A 196 -7.94 -1.87 8.32
C THR A 196 -9.07 -1.11 9.02
N ASN A 197 -10.29 -1.52 8.76
CA ASN A 197 -11.46 -0.93 9.39
C ASN A 197 -11.76 -1.56 10.76
N ASN A 198 -11.27 -2.79 10.99
CA ASN A 198 -11.52 -3.49 12.25
C ASN A 198 -10.26 -4.25 12.73
N ILE A 199 -9.66 -3.78 13.81
CA ILE A 199 -8.48 -4.41 14.40
C ILE A 199 -8.81 -5.78 15.04
N TYR A 200 -10.05 -6.01 15.46
CA TYR A 200 -10.44 -7.26 16.11
C TYR A 200 -10.47 -8.46 15.15
N ASP A 201 -10.58 -8.21 13.86
CA ASP A 201 -10.51 -9.24 12.82
C ASP A 201 -9.07 -9.59 12.46
N VAL A 202 -8.11 -8.72 12.80
CA VAL A 202 -6.70 -8.97 12.54
C VAL A 202 -6.17 -10.11 13.42
N ASP A 203 -5.46 -11.05 12.79
CA ASP A 203 -4.83 -12.14 13.52
C ASP A 203 -3.73 -11.61 14.47
N PRO A 204 -3.75 -12.01 15.77
CA PRO A 204 -2.73 -11.59 16.74
C PRO A 204 -1.30 -11.88 16.31
N ALA A 205 -1.09 -12.88 15.45
CA ALA A 205 0.24 -13.17 14.91
C ALA A 205 0.76 -12.04 14.01
N PHE A 206 -0.12 -11.36 13.26
CA PHE A 206 0.26 -10.20 12.46
C PHE A 206 0.41 -8.95 13.31
N LEU A 207 -0.49 -8.73 14.30
CA LEU A 207 -0.41 -7.58 15.20
C LEU A 207 0.94 -7.50 15.93
N ARG A 208 1.46 -8.63 16.39
CA ARG A 208 2.77 -8.69 17.07
C ARG A 208 3.96 -8.30 16.19
N ARG A 209 3.77 -8.22 14.88
CA ARG A 209 4.78 -7.86 13.89
C ARG A 209 4.64 -6.43 13.40
N MET A 210 3.62 -5.72 13.85
CA MET A 210 3.47 -4.31 13.57
C MET A 210 4.43 -3.50 14.45
N THR A 211 5.21 -2.66 13.84
CA THR A 211 6.14 -1.74 14.51
C THR A 211 5.37 -0.70 15.31
N TYR A 212 4.25 -0.24 14.76
CA TYR A 212 3.39 0.73 15.40
C TYR A 212 1.94 0.57 14.92
N CYS A 213 1.00 0.64 15.87
CA CYS A 213 -0.43 0.62 15.57
C CYS A 213 -1.06 1.94 15.97
N ILE A 214 -1.93 2.49 15.12
CA ILE A 214 -2.63 3.75 15.34
C ILE A 214 -4.13 3.54 15.19
N GLU A 215 -4.86 3.89 16.22
CA GLU A 215 -6.31 3.97 16.17
C GLU A 215 -6.76 5.33 15.63
N PHE A 216 -7.62 5.29 14.63
CA PHE A 216 -8.37 6.41 14.10
C PHE A 216 -9.78 6.39 14.67
N GLU A 217 -10.00 7.21 15.66
CA GLU A 217 -11.31 7.40 16.27
C GLU A 217 -12.27 8.09 15.28
N LYS A 218 -13.57 7.99 15.54
CA LYS A 218 -14.56 8.75 14.79
C LYS A 218 -14.26 10.24 14.92
N LEU A 219 -14.34 10.95 13.82
CA LEU A 219 -14.12 12.39 13.80
C LEU A 219 -15.17 13.09 14.67
N SER A 220 -14.72 14.03 15.50
CA SER A 220 -15.62 14.94 16.22
C SER A 220 -16.44 15.79 15.23
N GLU A 221 -17.57 16.31 15.69
CA GLU A 221 -18.40 17.20 14.87
C GLU A 221 -17.61 18.41 14.34
N ASP A 222 -16.77 19.00 15.17
CA ASP A 222 -15.91 20.12 14.79
C ASP A 222 -14.89 19.73 13.70
N SER A 223 -14.30 18.53 13.83
CA SER A 223 -13.37 18.02 12.83
C SER A 223 -14.06 17.79 11.48
N ARG A 224 -15.28 17.25 11.49
CA ARG A 224 -16.08 17.06 10.28
C ARG A 224 -16.48 18.39 9.65
N LEU A 225 -16.90 19.38 10.47
CA LEU A 225 -17.21 20.75 10.00
C LEU A 225 -16.00 21.41 9.32
N ASN A 226 -14.81 21.24 9.90
CA ASN A 226 -13.58 21.76 9.31
C ASN A 226 -13.29 21.11 7.95
N ILE A 227 -13.51 19.81 7.81
CA ILE A 227 -13.37 19.10 6.54
C ILE A 227 -14.38 19.63 5.52
N TRP A 228 -15.66 19.79 5.89
CA TRP A 228 -16.69 20.35 5.02
C TRP A 228 -16.32 21.74 4.51
N ASN A 229 -15.97 22.65 5.44
CA ASN A 229 -15.59 24.03 5.09
C ASN A 229 -14.42 24.06 4.11
N ARG A 230 -13.46 23.17 4.27
CA ARG A 230 -12.32 23.06 3.38
C ARG A 230 -12.68 22.52 2.00
N VAL A 231 -13.49 21.45 1.93
CA VAL A 231 -13.96 20.88 0.67
C VAL A 231 -14.74 21.93 -0.12
N LEU A 232 -15.64 22.65 0.54
CA LEU A 232 -16.42 23.71 -0.07
C LEU A 232 -15.51 24.84 -0.60
N LYS A 233 -14.55 25.29 0.20
CA LYS A 233 -13.59 26.31 -0.22
C LYS A 233 -12.74 25.87 -1.40
N LYS A 234 -12.26 24.61 -1.39
CA LYS A 234 -11.43 24.06 -2.47
C LYS A 234 -12.18 23.97 -3.81
N ASN A 235 -13.48 23.72 -3.75
CA ASN A 235 -14.34 23.59 -4.93
C ASN A 235 -15.11 24.89 -5.26
N GLU A 236 -14.77 26.00 -4.58
CA GLU A 236 -15.41 27.33 -4.76
C GLU A 236 -16.94 27.29 -4.59
N LEU A 237 -17.43 26.36 -3.75
CA LEU A 237 -18.84 26.19 -3.47
C LEU A 237 -19.26 27.04 -2.27
N THR A 238 -20.31 27.84 -2.46
CA THR A 238 -20.93 28.62 -1.38
C THR A 238 -22.19 27.88 -0.91
N VAL A 239 -22.16 27.42 0.35
CA VAL A 239 -23.29 26.70 0.97
C VAL A 239 -23.62 27.41 2.29
N SER A 240 -24.92 27.51 2.64
CA SER A 240 -25.34 28.12 3.91
C SER A 240 -24.84 27.32 5.11
N LYS A 241 -24.63 27.98 6.24
CA LYS A 241 -24.18 27.34 7.48
C LYS A 241 -25.13 26.24 7.93
N GLU A 242 -26.44 26.51 7.86
CA GLU A 242 -27.48 25.54 8.24
C GLU A 242 -27.36 24.24 7.39
N LYS A 243 -27.06 24.37 6.10
CA LYS A 243 -26.89 23.21 5.21
C LYS A 243 -25.61 22.43 5.51
N VAL A 244 -24.53 23.11 5.88
CA VAL A 244 -23.28 22.44 6.32
C VAL A 244 -23.50 21.69 7.64
N GLU A 245 -24.25 22.27 8.58
CA GLU A 245 -24.59 21.60 9.83
C GLU A 245 -25.51 20.38 9.62
N GLU A 246 -26.46 20.47 8.67
CA GLU A 246 -27.31 19.33 8.27
C GLU A 246 -26.44 18.20 7.68
N LEU A 247 -25.53 18.50 6.76
CA LEU A 247 -24.60 17.53 6.18
C LEU A 247 -23.66 16.90 7.22
N ASN A 248 -23.35 17.63 8.29
CA ASN A 248 -22.48 17.15 9.37
C ASN A 248 -23.16 16.15 10.31
N LYS A 249 -24.50 16.12 10.34
CA LYS A 249 -25.30 15.23 11.21
C LYS A 249 -25.48 13.82 10.62
N ASN A 250 -25.30 13.68 9.32
CA ASN A 250 -25.38 12.40 8.60
C ASN A 250 -23.99 11.79 8.44
#